data_adf4daa78d40225a82e064485a95453d
#
_entry.id   adf4daa78d40225a82e064485a95453d
#
_cell.length_a   1.000
_cell.length_b   1.000
_cell.length_c   1.000
_cell.angle_alpha   90.00
_cell.angle_beta   90.00
_cell.angle_gamma   90.00
#
_symmetry.space_group_name_H-M   'P 1'
#
loop_
_entity.id
_entity.type
_entity.pdbx_description
1 polymer ?
#
loop_
_entity_poly.entity_id
_entity_poly.type
_entity_poly.pdbx_seq_one_letter_code
_entity_poly.pdbx_strand_id
1 'polypeptide(L)'
;ASAVRVAEVDGPPGDVLVFLPGAAEIRRARDAVSASDAGLDVRVLHGDLPGAAQDAALAPAAPGRRRVILATNVAETSLTIEGVSAVVDSGLARTLRFDPRSGLDRLVLGRIPRASADQRAGRAGRLGPGLALRLYSGHDERGLRPFEEPELLRTDLSAPLLDVLLWTARDPALFGWFEAPPASSISRALGLLRR
;
A
#
# COMPACT_ATOMS: atom_id res chain seq x y z
N ALA A 1 14.87 10.13 -6.30
CA ALA A 1 16.01 9.92 -7.18
C ALA A 1 17.23 9.41 -6.39
N SER A 2 17.76 10.15 -5.40
CA SER A 2 18.99 9.77 -4.68
C SER A 2 18.95 8.37 -4.06
N ALA A 3 17.86 8.00 -3.37
CA ALA A 3 17.73 6.66 -2.78
C ALA A 3 17.65 5.55 -3.84
N VAL A 4 17.05 5.82 -5.00
CA VAL A 4 17.05 4.88 -6.12
C VAL A 4 18.48 4.67 -6.62
N ARG A 5 19.27 5.73 -6.78
CA ARG A 5 20.69 5.60 -7.16
C ARG A 5 21.51 4.80 -6.15
N VAL A 6 21.31 5.00 -4.85
CA VAL A 6 21.97 4.16 -3.82
C VAL A 6 21.57 2.70 -4.01
N ALA A 7 20.30 2.40 -4.22
CA ALA A 7 19.83 1.03 -4.46
C ALA A 7 20.40 0.43 -5.77
N GLU A 8 20.69 1.25 -6.77
CA GLU A 8 21.30 0.81 -8.02
C GLU A 8 22.79 0.52 -7.89
N VAL A 9 23.51 1.36 -7.15
CA VAL A 9 24.98 1.26 -7.01
C VAL A 9 25.37 0.24 -5.95
N ASP A 10 24.73 0.31 -4.77
CA ASP A 10 25.10 -0.49 -3.60
C ASP A 10 24.22 -1.76 -3.46
N GLY A 11 23.12 -1.84 -4.20
CA GLY A 11 22.22 -2.98 -4.16
C GLY A 11 22.65 -4.13 -5.08
N PRO A 12 22.15 -5.35 -4.81
CA PRO A 12 22.37 -6.49 -5.69
C PRO A 12 21.74 -6.25 -7.08
N PRO A 13 22.22 -6.97 -8.12
CA PRO A 13 21.62 -6.90 -9.45
C PRO A 13 20.16 -7.33 -9.41
N GLY A 14 19.29 -6.63 -10.15
CA GLY A 14 17.85 -6.86 -10.19
C GLY A 14 17.08 -5.56 -10.13
N ASP A 15 15.77 -5.64 -10.02
CA ASP A 15 14.85 -4.50 -10.06
C ASP A 15 14.76 -3.76 -8.72
N VAL A 16 14.38 -2.49 -8.79
CA VAL A 16 14.12 -1.64 -7.62
C VAL A 16 12.63 -1.40 -7.46
N LEU A 17 12.06 -1.73 -6.30
CA LEU A 17 10.68 -1.43 -5.94
C LEU A 17 10.65 -0.26 -4.95
N VAL A 18 9.91 0.80 -5.30
CA VAL A 18 9.80 2.02 -4.50
C VAL A 18 8.38 2.16 -3.97
N PHE A 19 8.20 2.15 -2.66
CA PHE A 19 6.90 2.35 -2.02
C PHE A 19 6.63 3.83 -1.74
N LEU A 20 5.53 4.35 -2.32
CA LEU A 20 5.08 5.74 -2.22
C LEU A 20 3.61 5.79 -1.82
N PRO A 21 3.16 6.85 -1.13
CA PRO A 21 1.81 6.86 -0.55
C PRO A 21 0.68 7.08 -1.57
N GLY A 22 0.96 7.53 -2.79
CA GLY A 22 -0.10 7.75 -3.75
C GLY A 22 0.36 8.23 -5.12
N ALA A 23 -0.59 8.36 -6.07
CA ALA A 23 -0.33 8.67 -7.47
C ALA A 23 0.38 10.02 -7.68
N ALA A 24 0.13 11.02 -6.83
CA ALA A 24 0.79 12.33 -6.93
C ALA A 24 2.28 12.23 -6.59
N GLU A 25 2.62 11.48 -5.54
CA GLU A 25 4.00 11.21 -5.13
C GLU A 25 4.72 10.34 -6.17
N ILE A 26 4.02 9.35 -6.73
CA ILE A 26 4.52 8.50 -7.81
C ILE A 26 4.89 9.35 -9.04
N ARG A 27 4.02 10.26 -9.49
CA ARG A 27 4.32 11.14 -10.64
C ARG A 27 5.57 11.97 -10.39
N ARG A 28 5.67 12.64 -9.24
CA ARG A 28 6.85 13.44 -8.88
C ARG A 28 8.14 12.61 -8.82
N ALA A 29 8.05 11.40 -8.25
CA ALA A 29 9.19 10.50 -8.17
C ALA A 29 9.61 9.99 -9.56
N ARG A 30 8.64 9.64 -10.42
CA ARG A 30 8.90 9.23 -11.80
C ARG A 30 9.67 10.30 -12.56
N ASP A 31 9.19 11.54 -12.52
CA ASP A 31 9.80 12.63 -13.24
C ASP A 31 11.25 12.88 -12.73
N ALA A 32 11.47 12.82 -11.42
CA ALA A 32 12.78 12.98 -10.82
C ALA A 32 13.75 11.83 -11.11
N VAL A 33 13.27 10.58 -11.14
CA VAL A 33 14.09 9.39 -11.45
C VAL A 33 14.45 9.38 -12.95
N SER A 34 13.47 9.61 -13.84
CA SER A 34 13.69 9.65 -15.28
C SER A 34 14.64 10.76 -15.70
N ALA A 35 14.65 11.90 -15.00
CA ALA A 35 15.60 12.98 -15.24
C ALA A 35 17.02 12.66 -14.74
N SER A 36 17.17 11.76 -13.76
CA SER A 36 18.48 11.41 -13.19
C SER A 36 19.23 10.35 -13.99
N ASP A 37 18.51 9.43 -14.65
CA ASP A 37 19.08 8.39 -15.49
C ASP A 37 18.10 7.94 -16.58
N ALA A 38 18.45 8.20 -17.83
CA ALA A 38 17.67 7.79 -19.00
C ALA A 38 17.78 6.26 -19.32
N GLY A 39 18.71 5.56 -18.69
CA GLY A 39 18.91 4.11 -18.85
C GLY A 39 17.90 3.26 -18.10
N LEU A 40 17.18 3.82 -17.14
CA LEU A 40 16.22 3.10 -16.32
C LEU A 40 14.89 2.88 -17.04
N ASP A 41 14.26 1.73 -16.77
CA ASP A 41 12.88 1.43 -17.17
C ASP A 41 11.95 1.75 -15.97
N VAL A 42 11.47 3.00 -15.93
CA VAL A 42 10.65 3.49 -14.83
C VAL A 42 9.18 3.18 -15.07
N ARG A 43 8.57 2.39 -14.19
CA ARG A 43 7.18 1.96 -14.26
C ARG A 43 6.38 2.39 -13.05
N VAL A 44 5.07 2.52 -13.24
CA VAL A 44 4.12 2.96 -12.21
C VAL A 44 3.13 1.85 -11.91
N LEU A 45 2.83 1.62 -10.61
CA LEU A 45 1.91 0.59 -10.16
C LEU A 45 1.04 1.09 -8.99
N HIS A 46 -0.24 1.31 -9.24
CA HIS A 46 -1.22 1.64 -8.20
C HIS A 46 -2.62 1.11 -8.55
N GLY A 47 -3.52 1.02 -7.58
CA GLY A 47 -4.81 0.37 -7.73
C GLY A 47 -5.76 1.00 -8.76
N ASP A 48 -5.62 2.30 -9.04
CA ASP A 48 -6.47 3.01 -10.01
C ASP A 48 -6.06 2.77 -11.47
N LEU A 49 -4.95 2.07 -11.73
CA LEU A 49 -4.55 1.74 -13.09
C LEU A 49 -5.45 0.65 -13.67
N PRO A 50 -5.80 0.75 -14.98
CA PRO A 50 -6.42 -0.37 -15.68
C PRO A 50 -5.57 -1.63 -15.59
N GLY A 51 -6.21 -2.82 -15.56
CA GLY A 51 -5.51 -4.11 -15.43
C GLY A 51 -4.38 -4.28 -16.45
N ALA A 52 -4.60 -3.98 -17.72
CA ALA A 52 -3.57 -4.04 -18.75
C ALA A 52 -2.34 -3.14 -18.45
N ALA A 53 -2.53 -2.00 -17.79
CA ALA A 53 -1.42 -1.13 -17.38
C ALA A 53 -0.68 -1.69 -16.15
N GLN A 54 -1.40 -2.36 -15.24
CA GLN A 54 -0.77 -3.08 -14.14
C GLN A 54 0.07 -4.26 -14.65
N ASP A 55 -0.46 -5.06 -15.58
CA ASP A 55 0.26 -6.16 -16.22
C ASP A 55 1.52 -5.67 -16.95
N ALA A 56 1.42 -4.55 -17.68
CA ALA A 56 2.57 -3.93 -18.32
C ALA A 56 3.63 -3.46 -17.32
N ALA A 57 3.23 -2.96 -16.14
CA ALA A 57 4.16 -2.58 -15.09
C ALA A 57 4.89 -3.79 -14.47
N LEU A 58 4.24 -4.95 -14.46
CA LEU A 58 4.79 -6.20 -13.92
C LEU A 58 5.64 -6.97 -14.94
N ALA A 59 5.47 -6.74 -16.24
CA ALA A 59 6.23 -7.41 -17.27
C ALA A 59 7.75 -7.23 -17.10
N PRO A 60 8.59 -8.20 -17.49
CA PRO A 60 10.05 -8.06 -17.42
C PRO A 60 10.55 -6.79 -18.13
N ALA A 61 11.67 -6.24 -17.68
CA ALA A 61 12.33 -5.12 -18.35
C ALA A 61 12.89 -5.57 -19.71
N ALA A 62 13.10 -4.59 -20.60
CA ALA A 62 13.85 -4.83 -21.83
C ALA A 62 15.29 -5.27 -21.50
N PRO A 63 15.89 -6.15 -22.32
CA PRO A 63 17.27 -6.60 -22.09
C PRO A 63 18.25 -5.44 -21.89
N GLY A 64 19.09 -5.54 -20.86
CA GLY A 64 20.09 -4.53 -20.55
C GLY A 64 19.58 -3.29 -19.81
N ARG A 65 18.27 -3.20 -19.47
CA ARG A 65 17.72 -2.11 -18.68
C ARG A 65 17.31 -2.60 -17.29
N ARG A 66 17.58 -1.80 -16.28
CA ARG A 66 17.12 -2.06 -14.91
C ARG A 66 15.75 -1.43 -14.70
N ARG A 67 14.79 -2.20 -14.20
CA ARG A 67 13.43 -1.73 -13.93
C ARG A 67 13.36 -1.06 -12.55
N VAL A 68 12.70 0.10 -12.50
CA VAL A 68 12.34 0.81 -11.27
C VAL A 68 10.82 0.91 -11.21
N ILE A 69 10.19 0.20 -10.28
CA ILE A 69 8.74 0.18 -10.11
C ILE A 69 8.37 1.12 -8.98
N LEU A 70 7.66 2.20 -9.30
CA LEU A 70 7.12 3.15 -8.33
C LEU A 70 5.69 2.71 -7.98
N ALA A 71 5.47 2.24 -6.76
CA ALA A 71 4.22 1.60 -6.38
C ALA A 71 3.61 2.18 -5.09
N THR A 72 2.29 2.02 -4.96
CA THR A 72 1.59 2.16 -3.69
C THR A 72 1.64 0.83 -2.92
N ASN A 73 0.92 0.75 -1.79
CA ASN A 73 0.76 -0.48 -1.02
C ASN A 73 0.14 -1.67 -1.80
N VAL A 74 -0.37 -1.47 -3.01
CA VAL A 74 -0.81 -2.57 -3.90
C VAL A 74 0.31 -3.59 -4.15
N ALA A 75 1.58 -3.14 -4.16
CA ALA A 75 2.74 -4.00 -4.33
C ALA A 75 3.20 -4.68 -3.02
N GLU A 76 2.53 -4.44 -1.89
CA GLU A 76 2.94 -4.97 -0.59
C GLU A 76 2.56 -6.45 -0.41
N THR A 77 1.34 -6.84 -0.80
CA THR A 77 0.81 -8.20 -0.59
C THR A 77 0.21 -8.81 -1.85
N SER A 78 -0.56 -8.06 -2.62
CA SER A 78 -1.48 -8.58 -3.62
C SER A 78 -0.84 -9.08 -4.91
N LEU A 79 0.41 -8.69 -5.19
CA LEU A 79 1.07 -8.97 -6.46
C LEU A 79 2.43 -9.62 -6.24
N THR A 80 2.75 -10.63 -7.05
CA THR A 80 4.12 -11.16 -7.13
C THR A 80 4.90 -10.38 -8.18
N ILE A 81 5.96 -9.71 -7.74
CA ILE A 81 6.86 -8.96 -8.63
C ILE A 81 8.19 -9.71 -8.64
N GLU A 82 8.46 -10.37 -9.75
CA GLU A 82 9.71 -11.11 -9.93
C GLU A 82 10.87 -10.15 -10.21
N GLY A 83 12.08 -10.55 -9.79
CA GLY A 83 13.32 -9.84 -10.07
C GLY A 83 13.65 -8.69 -9.12
N VAL A 84 12.79 -8.38 -8.14
CA VAL A 84 13.06 -7.32 -7.16
C VAL A 84 14.18 -7.74 -6.22
N SER A 85 15.28 -6.99 -6.25
CA SER A 85 16.46 -7.16 -5.40
C SER A 85 16.66 -5.99 -4.43
N ALA A 86 16.05 -4.84 -4.69
CA ALA A 86 16.12 -3.69 -3.80
C ALA A 86 14.73 -3.05 -3.58
N VAL A 87 14.51 -2.61 -2.36
CA VAL A 87 13.30 -1.87 -1.94
C VAL A 87 13.69 -0.51 -1.40
N VAL A 88 12.96 0.53 -1.81
CA VAL A 88 13.02 1.87 -1.22
C VAL A 88 11.66 2.16 -0.60
N ASP A 89 11.58 2.34 0.71
CA ASP A 89 10.33 2.53 1.44
C ASP A 89 10.22 3.92 2.06
N SER A 90 9.20 4.69 1.63
CA SER A 90 8.90 6.00 2.20
C SER A 90 8.37 5.94 3.64
N GLY A 91 7.92 4.77 4.12
CA GLY A 91 7.26 4.62 5.41
C GLY A 91 5.84 5.18 5.47
N LEU A 92 5.28 5.54 4.33
CA LEU A 92 3.97 6.19 4.21
C LEU A 92 3.00 5.37 3.36
N ALA A 93 1.71 5.47 3.69
CA ALA A 93 0.60 4.97 2.89
C ALA A 93 -0.62 5.86 3.04
N ARG A 94 -1.58 5.75 2.11
CA ARG A 94 -2.94 6.25 2.29
C ARG A 94 -3.86 5.10 2.64
N THR A 95 -4.59 5.26 3.74
CA THR A 95 -5.57 4.28 4.23
C THR A 95 -6.96 4.90 4.27
N LEU A 96 -7.98 4.12 3.94
CA LEU A 96 -9.35 4.55 4.06
C LEU A 96 -9.72 4.72 5.53
N ARG A 97 -10.37 5.84 5.86
CA ARG A 97 -10.91 6.13 7.18
C ARG A 97 -12.23 6.87 7.06
N PHE A 98 -13.20 6.49 7.86
CA PHE A 98 -14.48 7.18 7.94
C PHE A 98 -14.29 8.60 8.51
N ASP A 99 -14.86 9.59 7.81
CA ASP A 99 -14.92 10.96 8.27
C ASP A 99 -16.32 11.30 8.77
N PRO A 100 -16.50 11.45 10.10
CA PRO A 100 -17.84 11.74 10.68
C PRO A 100 -18.45 13.07 10.21
N ARG A 101 -17.63 14.00 9.71
CA ARG A 101 -18.10 15.32 9.25
C ARG A 101 -18.78 15.24 7.89
N SER A 102 -18.23 14.45 6.98
CA SER A 102 -18.78 14.25 5.64
C SER A 102 -19.70 13.05 5.55
N GLY A 103 -19.63 12.11 6.51
CA GLY A 103 -20.34 10.83 6.45
C GLY A 103 -19.78 9.86 5.40
N LEU A 104 -18.56 10.10 4.91
CA LEU A 104 -17.93 9.34 3.84
C LEU A 104 -16.54 8.84 4.27
N ASP A 105 -16.13 7.76 3.67
CA ASP A 105 -14.74 7.30 3.77
C ASP A 105 -13.81 8.21 2.95
N ARG A 106 -12.63 8.49 3.48
CA ARG A 106 -11.58 9.24 2.78
C ARG A 106 -10.22 8.62 2.96
N LEU A 107 -9.36 8.80 1.97
CA LEU A 107 -7.96 8.39 2.05
C LEU A 107 -7.15 9.36 2.91
N VAL A 108 -6.62 8.87 4.02
CA VAL A 108 -5.78 9.64 4.96
C VAL A 108 -4.33 9.19 4.82
N LEU A 109 -3.44 10.16 4.61
CA LEU A 109 -1.98 9.91 4.61
C LEU A 109 -1.53 9.63 6.05
N GLY A 110 -0.78 8.54 6.22
CA GLY A 110 -0.23 8.16 7.52
C GLY A 110 1.03 7.32 7.40
N ARG A 111 1.66 7.07 8.55
CA ARG A 111 2.77 6.12 8.65
C ARG A 111 2.23 4.69 8.56
N ILE A 112 2.99 3.83 7.89
CA ILE A 112 2.70 2.40 7.85
C ILE A 112 2.97 1.75 9.21
N PRO A 113 2.35 0.61 9.53
CA PRO A 113 2.74 -0.19 10.69
C PRO A 113 4.06 -0.93 10.43
N ARG A 114 4.67 -1.46 11.51
CA ARG A 114 5.90 -2.25 11.43
C ARG A 114 5.73 -3.49 10.55
N ALA A 115 4.63 -4.21 10.69
CA ALA A 115 4.34 -5.37 9.86
C ALA A 115 4.39 -5.05 8.35
N SER A 116 3.83 -3.90 7.91
CA SER A 116 3.93 -3.45 6.53
C SER A 116 5.37 -3.12 6.13
N ALA A 117 6.14 -2.44 7.01
CA ALA A 117 7.54 -2.13 6.74
C ALA A 117 8.37 -3.41 6.51
N ASP A 118 8.11 -4.44 7.30
CA ASP A 118 8.80 -5.74 7.20
C ASP A 118 8.35 -6.51 5.95
N GLN A 119 7.06 -6.48 5.61
CA GLN A 119 6.54 -7.07 4.35
C GLN A 119 7.15 -6.39 3.12
N ARG A 120 7.24 -5.06 3.12
CA ARG A 120 7.87 -4.29 2.04
C ARG A 120 9.34 -4.64 1.89
N ALA A 121 10.09 -4.68 2.99
CA ALA A 121 11.50 -5.09 2.99
C ALA A 121 11.66 -6.52 2.46
N GLY A 122 10.77 -7.43 2.85
CA GLY A 122 10.77 -8.82 2.39
C GLY A 122 10.56 -8.99 0.88
N ARG A 123 10.10 -7.94 0.16
CA ARG A 123 10.02 -7.98 -1.31
C ARG A 123 11.39 -8.05 -1.97
N ALA A 124 12.43 -7.45 -1.39
CA ALA A 124 13.80 -7.53 -1.89
C ALA A 124 14.45 -8.90 -1.62
N GLY A 125 14.05 -9.60 -0.58
CA GLY A 125 14.69 -10.83 -0.10
C GLY A 125 14.06 -12.14 -0.57
N ARG A 126 13.16 -12.15 -1.57
CA ARG A 126 12.44 -13.39 -1.95
C ARG A 126 13.29 -14.45 -2.63
N LEU A 127 14.22 -14.06 -3.46
CA LEU A 127 15.03 -14.98 -4.29
C LEU A 127 16.50 -15.02 -3.89
N GLY A 128 16.92 -14.21 -2.92
CA GLY A 128 18.31 -14.11 -2.46
C GLY A 128 18.53 -12.89 -1.56
N PRO A 129 19.77 -12.58 -1.22
CA PRO A 129 20.09 -11.37 -0.46
C PRO A 129 19.57 -10.12 -1.18
N GLY A 130 18.87 -9.24 -0.45
CA GLY A 130 18.28 -8.01 -0.97
C GLY A 130 18.66 -6.80 -0.14
N LEU A 131 18.43 -5.60 -0.69
CA LEU A 131 18.64 -4.32 -0.02
C LEU A 131 17.29 -3.66 0.27
N ALA A 132 17.06 -3.25 1.52
CA ALA A 132 15.90 -2.42 1.89
C ALA A 132 16.34 -1.08 2.45
N LEU A 133 16.04 0.00 1.74
CA LEU A 133 16.32 1.38 2.14
C LEU A 133 15.05 2.01 2.70
N ARG A 134 15.02 2.28 4.01
CA ARG A 134 13.94 3.00 4.70
C ARG A 134 14.23 4.49 4.71
N LEU A 135 13.32 5.32 4.15
CA LEU A 135 13.48 6.78 4.06
C LEU A 135 12.98 7.50 5.33
N TYR A 136 13.09 6.85 6.45
CA TYR A 136 12.72 7.38 7.77
C TYR A 136 13.75 6.93 8.83
N SER A 137 13.80 7.64 9.93
CA SER A 137 14.82 7.41 10.95
C SER A 137 14.53 6.16 11.79
N GLY A 138 15.56 5.59 12.43
CA GLY A 138 15.37 4.52 13.41
C GLY A 138 14.53 4.95 14.62
N HIS A 139 14.47 6.25 14.93
CA HIS A 139 13.53 6.78 15.93
C HIS A 139 12.09 6.65 15.46
N ASP A 140 11.82 7.04 14.23
CA ASP A 140 10.49 6.91 13.61
C ASP A 140 10.04 5.45 13.52
N GLU A 141 10.96 4.56 13.19
CA GLU A 141 10.71 3.12 13.10
C GLU A 141 10.27 2.53 14.45
N ARG A 142 10.94 2.92 15.54
CA ARG A 142 10.55 2.49 16.90
C ARG A 142 9.16 2.95 17.30
N GLY A 143 8.70 4.07 16.74
CA GLY A 143 7.36 4.63 16.97
C GLY A 143 6.26 4.05 16.08
N LEU A 144 6.56 3.12 15.16
CA LEU A 144 5.55 2.49 14.33
C LEU A 144 4.65 1.57 15.15
N ARG A 145 3.35 1.63 14.87
CA ARG A 145 2.38 0.65 15.42
C ARG A 145 2.77 -0.75 14.97
N PRO A 146 2.51 -1.80 15.76
CA PRO A 146 2.83 -3.17 15.35
C PRO A 146 2.11 -3.61 14.08
N PHE A 147 0.78 -3.40 14.01
CA PHE A 147 -0.09 -3.83 12.92
C PHE A 147 -1.01 -2.72 12.46
N GLU A 148 -1.59 -2.87 11.26
CA GLU A 148 -2.66 -2.00 10.78
C GLU A 148 -3.94 -2.25 11.60
N GLU A 149 -4.70 -1.20 11.81
CA GLU A 149 -6.04 -1.31 12.38
C GLU A 149 -6.96 -1.99 11.37
N PRO A 150 -7.75 -3.02 11.77
CA PRO A 150 -8.69 -3.67 10.88
C PRO A 150 -9.61 -2.68 10.16
N GLU A 151 -9.89 -2.92 8.89
CA GLU A 151 -10.70 -2.03 8.07
C GLU A 151 -12.09 -1.80 8.67
N LEU A 152 -12.67 -2.85 9.25
CA LEU A 152 -13.94 -2.84 9.93
C LEU A 152 -14.04 -1.81 11.08
N LEU A 153 -12.92 -1.47 11.70
CA LEU A 153 -12.87 -0.51 12.82
C LEU A 153 -12.72 0.95 12.36
N ARG A 154 -12.37 1.18 11.09
CA ARG A 154 -11.95 2.51 10.61
C ARG A 154 -12.74 3.04 9.41
N THR A 155 -13.60 2.22 8.78
CA THR A 155 -14.38 2.60 7.59
C THR A 155 -15.89 2.63 7.87
N ASP A 156 -16.67 3.08 6.89
CA ASP A 156 -18.12 2.98 6.95
C ASP A 156 -18.57 1.52 6.91
N LEU A 157 -19.59 1.20 7.71
CA LEU A 157 -20.11 -0.16 7.83
C LEU A 157 -21.42 -0.40 7.08
N SER A 158 -21.92 0.56 6.34
CA SER A 158 -23.24 0.45 5.71
C SER A 158 -23.32 -0.70 4.72
N ALA A 159 -22.30 -0.87 3.86
CA ALA A 159 -22.25 -1.99 2.92
C ALA A 159 -22.07 -3.35 3.62
N PRO A 160 -21.07 -3.57 4.51
CA PRO A 160 -20.96 -4.83 5.23
C PRO A 160 -22.18 -5.19 6.06
N LEU A 161 -22.84 -4.21 6.70
CA LEU A 161 -24.04 -4.48 7.47
C LEU A 161 -25.25 -4.84 6.60
N LEU A 162 -25.36 -4.23 5.40
CA LEU A 162 -26.37 -4.61 4.43
C LEU A 162 -26.20 -6.09 4.03
N ASP A 163 -24.99 -6.52 3.74
CA ASP A 163 -24.68 -7.90 3.40
C ASP A 163 -25.04 -8.86 4.56
N VAL A 164 -24.68 -8.50 5.80
CA VAL A 164 -25.05 -9.28 7.00
C VAL A 164 -26.56 -9.37 7.16
N LEU A 165 -27.31 -8.27 7.00
CA LEU A 165 -28.77 -8.25 7.10
C LEU A 165 -29.44 -9.10 6.01
N LEU A 166 -28.94 -9.07 4.78
CA LEU A 166 -29.43 -9.92 3.70
C LEU A 166 -29.15 -11.39 3.94
N TRP A 167 -28.00 -11.70 4.55
CA TRP A 167 -27.60 -13.09 4.85
C TRP A 167 -28.37 -13.71 6.01
N THR A 168 -28.54 -12.98 7.12
CA THR A 168 -29.02 -13.60 8.38
C THR A 168 -30.39 -13.10 8.82
N ALA A 169 -30.85 -11.96 8.34
CA ALA A 169 -32.04 -11.25 8.84
C ALA A 169 -32.05 -11.03 10.37
N ARG A 170 -30.89 -11.11 11.02
CA ARG A 170 -30.69 -10.97 12.49
C ARG A 170 -30.04 -9.63 12.79
N ASP A 171 -30.07 -9.24 14.06
CA ASP A 171 -29.37 -8.07 14.54
C ASP A 171 -27.85 -8.20 14.23
N PRO A 172 -27.28 -7.29 13.41
CA PRO A 172 -25.86 -7.32 13.10
C PRO A 172 -24.93 -7.21 14.32
N ALA A 173 -25.39 -6.66 15.43
CA ALA A 173 -24.63 -6.64 16.67
C ALA A 173 -24.39 -8.05 17.25
N LEU A 174 -25.25 -9.01 16.92
CA LEU A 174 -25.15 -10.40 17.35
C LEU A 174 -24.48 -11.32 16.30
N PHE A 175 -24.01 -10.75 15.20
CA PHE A 175 -23.26 -11.48 14.18
C PHE A 175 -21.91 -11.95 14.76
N GLY A 176 -21.46 -13.12 14.36
CA GLY A 176 -20.18 -13.69 14.82
C GLY A 176 -18.96 -13.01 14.20
N TRP A 177 -18.77 -11.73 14.48
CA TRP A 177 -17.61 -10.97 14.03
C TRP A 177 -16.32 -11.56 14.58
N PHE A 178 -15.28 -11.69 13.77
CA PHE A 178 -13.96 -12.06 14.27
C PHE A 178 -13.42 -10.99 15.24
N GLU A 179 -13.63 -9.73 14.89
CA GLU A 179 -13.41 -8.58 15.76
C GLU A 179 -14.64 -7.66 15.67
N ALA A 180 -15.31 -7.47 16.79
CA ALA A 180 -16.59 -6.75 16.82
C ALA A 180 -16.39 -5.27 16.49
N PRO A 181 -17.13 -4.71 15.50
CA PRO A 181 -17.06 -3.29 15.21
C PRO A 181 -17.65 -2.46 16.36
N PRO A 182 -17.24 -1.18 16.49
CA PRO A 182 -17.78 -0.29 17.51
C PRO A 182 -19.30 -0.16 17.40
N ALA A 183 -20.01 -0.24 18.52
CA ALA A 183 -21.47 -0.13 18.57
C ALA A 183 -21.98 1.18 17.93
N SER A 184 -21.22 2.28 18.08
CA SER A 184 -21.53 3.56 17.46
C SER A 184 -21.48 3.50 15.92
N SER A 185 -20.56 2.73 15.35
CA SER A 185 -20.44 2.54 13.90
C SER A 185 -21.59 1.69 13.36
N ILE A 186 -21.97 0.62 14.07
CA ILE A 186 -23.14 -0.19 13.74
C ILE A 186 -24.42 0.68 13.79
N SER A 187 -24.63 1.43 14.87
CA SER A 187 -25.82 2.27 15.03
C SER A 187 -25.95 3.34 13.93
N ARG A 188 -24.83 3.95 13.55
CA ARG A 188 -24.78 4.95 12.47
C ARG A 188 -25.14 4.33 11.13
N ALA A 189 -24.53 3.22 10.79
CA ALA A 189 -24.77 2.53 9.52
C ALA A 189 -26.22 2.01 9.44
N LEU A 190 -26.77 1.42 10.50
CA LEU A 190 -28.19 1.05 10.55
C LEU A 190 -29.12 2.26 10.43
N GLY A 191 -28.75 3.40 11.00
CA GLY A 191 -29.51 4.65 10.86
C GLY A 191 -29.54 5.15 9.40
N LEU A 192 -28.47 4.94 8.64
CA LEU A 192 -28.42 5.26 7.21
C LEU A 192 -29.26 4.28 6.39
N LEU A 193 -29.15 2.97 6.64
CA LEU A 193 -29.87 1.92 5.90
C LEU A 193 -31.39 1.94 6.09
N ARG A 194 -31.89 2.63 7.13
CA ARG A 194 -33.34 2.79 7.39
C ARG A 194 -33.98 3.98 6.68
N ARG A 195 -33.23 4.83 6.00
CA ARG A 195 -33.72 6.02 5.27
C ARG A 195 -34.06 5.69 3.83
#